data_9a187b3a7997fbbbb174a11c4ca56544
#
_entry.id   9a187b3a7997fbbbb174a11c4ca56544
#
_cell.length_a   1.000
_cell.length_b   1.000
_cell.length_c   1.000
_cell.angle_alpha   90.00
_cell.angle_beta   90.00
_cell.angle_gamma   90.00
#
_symmetry.space_group_name_H-M   'P 1'
#
loop_
_entity.id
_entity.type
_entity.pdbx_description
1 polymer ?
#
loop_
_entity_poly.entity_id
_entity_poly.type
_entity_poly.pdbx_seq_one_letter_code
_entity_poly.pdbx_strand_id
1 'polypeptide(L)'
;PDFCSQSEAKSVGYMANTGYSNYLNNLKDLSMPVWSEIKSTILGFKPDVIGITTKSQNFKSVCIVARLAKEINKDIAIIVGGPHPSMTGSDIFKCAEFDVSVIGEGEDAIVELLNTIAARENFHNIHGIIYRENGKTVETSPREYIKDLDSLCFPHESAPEVLKDYDQYPRTAFRNIFT
;
A
#
# COMPACT_ATOMS: atom_id res chain seq x y z
N PRO A 1 -10.96 -1.71 1.06
CA PRO A 1 -12.13 -2.26 1.76
C PRO A 1 -12.30 -1.54 3.08
N ASP A 2 -13.43 -0.87 3.24
CA ASP A 2 -13.79 -0.29 4.51
C ASP A 2 -14.11 -1.42 5.48
N PHE A 3 -13.40 -1.48 6.60
CA PHE A 3 -13.64 -2.44 7.67
C PHE A 3 -14.96 -2.16 8.42
N CYS A 4 -15.74 -1.19 7.95
CA CYS A 4 -17.06 -0.85 8.44
C CYS A 4 -17.96 -0.42 7.27
N SER A 5 -19.27 -0.67 7.39
CA SER A 5 -20.22 -0.14 6.41
C SER A 5 -20.24 1.39 6.43
N GLN A 6 -20.45 2.03 5.29
CA GLN A 6 -20.52 3.51 5.21
C GLN A 6 -21.56 4.13 6.17
N SER A 7 -22.62 3.39 6.51
CA SER A 7 -23.63 3.82 7.48
C SER A 7 -23.11 3.87 8.91
N GLU A 8 -22.11 3.05 9.24
CA GLU A 8 -21.54 2.93 10.59
C GLU A 8 -20.35 3.86 10.81
N ALA A 9 -19.65 4.28 9.73
CA ALA A 9 -18.48 5.16 9.78
C ALA A 9 -18.79 6.60 10.18
N LYS A 10 -20.05 6.95 10.48
CA LYS A 10 -20.50 8.34 10.68
C LYS A 10 -20.14 8.97 12.03
N SER A 11 -19.61 8.23 12.99
CA SER A 11 -19.25 8.79 14.29
C SER A 11 -17.79 8.53 14.66
N VAL A 12 -17.14 9.55 15.25
CA VAL A 12 -15.78 9.41 15.81
C VAL A 12 -15.74 8.31 16.89
N GLY A 13 -16.83 8.13 17.66
CA GLY A 13 -16.95 7.07 18.65
C GLY A 13 -16.94 5.66 18.06
N TYR A 14 -17.53 5.48 16.88
CA TYR A 14 -17.44 4.20 16.17
C TYR A 14 -15.98 3.86 15.81
N MET A 15 -15.25 4.79 15.21
CA MET A 15 -13.86 4.58 14.83
C MET A 15 -12.96 4.27 16.03
N ALA A 16 -13.17 4.97 17.16
CA ALA A 16 -12.35 4.79 18.35
C ALA A 16 -12.60 3.46 19.08
N ASN A 17 -13.84 2.94 19.08
CA ASN A 17 -14.24 1.78 19.87
C ASN A 17 -14.60 0.57 19.00
N THR A 18 -15.73 0.63 18.30
CA THR A 18 -16.27 -0.54 17.59
C THR A 18 -15.48 -0.84 16.33
N GLY A 19 -15.11 0.17 15.56
CA GLY A 19 -14.34 0.01 14.33
C GLY A 19 -12.96 -0.60 14.57
N TYR A 20 -12.26 -0.15 15.63
CA TYR A 20 -10.96 -0.71 15.99
C TYR A 20 -11.08 -2.15 16.52
N SER A 21 -12.11 -2.46 17.30
CA SER A 21 -12.39 -3.83 17.77
C SER A 21 -12.69 -4.76 16.59
N ASN A 22 -13.49 -4.32 15.63
CA ASN A 22 -13.77 -5.07 14.40
C ASN A 22 -12.50 -5.29 13.58
N TYR A 23 -11.66 -4.27 13.43
CA TYR A 23 -10.36 -4.41 12.78
C TYR A 23 -9.50 -5.49 13.45
N LEU A 24 -9.36 -5.46 14.78
CA LEU A 24 -8.59 -6.46 15.52
C LEU A 24 -9.16 -7.88 15.38
N ASN A 25 -10.48 -8.02 15.33
CA ASN A 25 -11.12 -9.31 15.10
C ASN A 25 -10.87 -9.83 13.69
N ASN A 26 -10.97 -8.98 12.68
CA ASN A 26 -10.65 -9.33 11.30
C ASN A 26 -9.20 -9.81 11.15
N LEU A 27 -8.24 -9.21 11.88
CA LEU A 27 -6.85 -9.67 11.84
C LEU A 27 -6.65 -11.09 12.40
N LYS A 28 -7.54 -11.57 13.27
CA LYS A 28 -7.45 -12.88 13.90
C LYS A 28 -8.17 -13.98 13.12
N ASP A 29 -9.14 -13.60 12.30
CA ASP A 29 -10.02 -14.53 11.60
C ASP A 29 -10.02 -14.25 10.09
N LEU A 30 -9.30 -15.08 9.36
CA LEU A 30 -9.21 -14.98 7.90
C LEU A 30 -10.48 -15.48 7.17
N SER A 31 -11.48 -15.99 7.88
CA SER A 31 -12.79 -16.33 7.32
C SER A 31 -13.70 -15.10 7.18
N MET A 32 -13.32 -13.96 7.75
CA MET A 32 -14.11 -12.73 7.69
C MET A 32 -14.29 -12.25 6.23
N PRO A 33 -15.50 -11.73 5.91
CA PRO A 33 -15.86 -11.36 4.53
C PRO A 33 -14.87 -10.44 3.82
N VAL A 34 -14.23 -9.53 4.55
CA VAL A 34 -13.26 -8.59 4.00
C VAL A 34 -12.09 -9.29 3.29
N TRP A 35 -11.62 -10.42 3.81
CA TRP A 35 -10.52 -11.15 3.18
C TRP A 35 -10.96 -11.90 1.93
N SER A 36 -12.21 -12.38 1.90
CA SER A 36 -12.81 -12.97 0.70
C SER A 36 -13.02 -11.90 -0.39
N GLU A 37 -13.43 -10.70 -0.02
CA GLU A 37 -13.58 -9.57 -0.94
C GLU A 37 -12.23 -9.18 -1.55
N ILE A 38 -11.17 -9.09 -0.74
CA ILE A 38 -9.81 -8.80 -1.21
C ILE A 38 -9.35 -9.88 -2.20
N LYS A 39 -9.51 -11.17 -1.86
CA LYS A 39 -9.17 -12.28 -2.77
C LYS A 39 -9.93 -12.17 -4.09
N SER A 40 -11.23 -11.93 -4.05
CA SER A 40 -12.07 -11.79 -5.24
C SER A 40 -11.63 -10.61 -6.10
N THR A 41 -11.25 -9.49 -5.47
CA THR A 41 -10.76 -8.30 -6.17
C THR A 41 -9.44 -8.60 -6.88
N ILE A 42 -8.48 -9.25 -6.22
CA ILE A 42 -7.18 -9.61 -6.81
C ILE A 42 -7.39 -10.61 -7.97
N LEU A 43 -8.24 -11.62 -7.78
CA LEU A 43 -8.56 -12.60 -8.83
C LEU A 43 -9.24 -11.98 -10.04
N GLY A 44 -10.13 -11.02 -9.83
CA GLY A 44 -10.84 -10.33 -10.90
C GLY A 44 -9.96 -9.34 -11.66
N PHE A 45 -9.12 -8.58 -10.94
CA PHE A 45 -8.25 -7.57 -11.53
C PHE A 45 -6.99 -8.17 -12.18
N LYS A 46 -6.47 -9.27 -11.63
CA LYS A 46 -5.24 -9.96 -12.06
C LYS A 46 -4.03 -9.01 -12.18
N PRO A 47 -3.67 -8.31 -11.10
CA PRO A 47 -2.58 -7.36 -11.14
C PRO A 47 -1.22 -8.04 -11.28
N ASP A 48 -0.30 -7.39 -11.99
CA ASP A 48 1.13 -7.75 -11.97
C ASP A 48 1.85 -7.15 -10.75
N VAL A 49 1.34 -6.03 -10.25
CA VAL A 49 1.90 -5.28 -9.11
C VAL A 49 0.80 -4.86 -8.15
N ILE A 50 1.05 -4.97 -6.86
CA ILE A 50 0.19 -4.41 -5.81
C ILE A 50 1.03 -3.45 -4.97
N GLY A 51 0.68 -2.14 -5.04
CA GLY A 51 1.24 -1.10 -4.19
C GLY A 51 0.39 -0.88 -2.94
N ILE A 52 1.01 -0.86 -1.75
CA ILE A 52 0.28 -0.71 -0.49
C ILE A 52 0.92 0.35 0.39
N THR A 53 0.16 1.39 0.74
CA THR A 53 0.58 2.37 1.74
C THR A 53 0.55 1.76 3.14
N THR A 54 1.67 1.81 3.83
CA THR A 54 1.87 1.15 5.12
C THR A 54 2.12 2.17 6.22
N LYS A 55 1.25 2.12 7.24
CA LYS A 55 1.38 2.80 8.53
C LYS A 55 1.56 1.74 9.62
N SER A 56 2.07 2.13 10.79
CA SER A 56 2.24 1.18 11.92
C SER A 56 0.92 0.52 12.33
N GLN A 57 -0.19 1.25 12.22
CA GLN A 57 -1.53 0.75 12.59
C GLN A 57 -2.05 -0.33 11.64
N ASN A 58 -1.73 -0.26 10.34
CA ASN A 58 -2.23 -1.21 9.34
C ASN A 58 -1.21 -2.26 8.92
N PHE A 59 -0.02 -2.28 9.50
CA PHE A 59 1.07 -3.19 9.10
C PHE A 59 0.64 -4.67 9.05
N LYS A 60 -0.09 -5.13 10.09
CA LYS A 60 -0.57 -6.52 10.15
C LYS A 60 -1.54 -6.86 9.02
N SER A 61 -2.47 -5.97 8.71
CA SER A 61 -3.41 -6.19 7.60
C SER A 61 -2.71 -6.15 6.25
N VAL A 62 -1.71 -5.27 6.09
CA VAL A 62 -0.88 -5.24 4.87
C VAL A 62 -0.15 -6.56 4.65
N CYS A 63 0.43 -7.15 5.70
CA CYS A 63 1.05 -8.48 5.61
C CYS A 63 0.05 -9.58 5.20
N ILE A 64 -1.19 -9.51 5.71
CA ILE A 64 -2.24 -10.47 5.32
C ILE A 64 -2.58 -10.29 3.83
N VAL A 65 -2.79 -9.05 3.37
CA VAL A 65 -3.07 -8.77 1.95
C VAL A 65 -1.95 -9.29 1.04
N ALA A 66 -0.70 -9.01 1.40
CA ALA A 66 0.46 -9.47 0.65
C ALA A 66 0.50 -11.01 0.56
N ARG A 67 0.24 -11.70 1.67
CA ARG A 67 0.16 -13.17 1.71
C ARG A 67 -0.95 -13.68 0.80
N LEU A 68 -2.16 -13.12 0.89
CA LEU A 68 -3.28 -13.51 0.05
C LEU A 68 -2.97 -13.30 -1.44
N ALA A 69 -2.28 -12.22 -1.78
CA ALA A 69 -1.84 -11.97 -3.16
C ALA A 69 -0.85 -13.04 -3.64
N LYS A 70 0.17 -13.35 -2.83
CA LYS A 70 1.17 -14.39 -3.15
C LYS A 70 0.59 -15.82 -3.19
N GLU A 71 -0.47 -16.11 -2.41
CA GLU A 71 -1.22 -17.37 -2.49
C GLU A 71 -1.95 -17.48 -3.83
N ILE A 72 -2.48 -16.39 -4.37
CA ILE A 72 -3.17 -16.36 -5.67
C ILE A 72 -2.18 -16.47 -6.83
N ASN A 73 -1.14 -15.65 -6.80
CA ASN A 73 -0.07 -15.68 -7.80
C ASN A 73 1.24 -15.18 -7.18
N LYS A 74 2.26 -16.05 -7.14
CA LYS A 74 3.57 -15.74 -6.57
C LYS A 74 4.33 -14.65 -7.33
N ASP A 75 3.99 -14.46 -8.61
CA ASP A 75 4.67 -13.50 -9.49
C ASP A 75 4.16 -12.06 -9.29
N ILE A 76 3.06 -11.84 -8.56
CA ILE A 76 2.61 -10.49 -8.22
C ILE A 76 3.68 -9.80 -7.39
N ALA A 77 4.21 -8.68 -7.89
CA ALA A 77 5.15 -7.87 -7.14
C ALA A 77 4.43 -7.05 -6.05
N ILE A 78 4.90 -7.17 -4.80
CA ILE A 78 4.33 -6.42 -3.67
C ILE A 78 5.26 -5.27 -3.31
N ILE A 79 4.82 -4.05 -3.60
CA ILE A 79 5.52 -2.81 -3.26
C ILE A 79 4.85 -2.17 -2.06
N VAL A 80 5.62 -1.87 -1.02
CA VAL A 80 5.13 -1.15 0.16
C VAL A 80 5.80 0.21 0.28
N GLY A 81 5.06 1.20 0.72
CA GLY A 81 5.56 2.56 0.93
C GLY A 81 4.83 3.25 2.07
N GLY A 82 5.13 4.53 2.28
CA GLY A 82 4.50 5.35 3.30
C GLY A 82 5.31 5.48 4.60
N PRO A 83 4.71 6.02 5.69
CA PRO A 83 5.46 6.38 6.90
C PRO A 83 6.13 5.20 7.60
N HIS A 84 5.51 4.02 7.61
CA HIS A 84 6.05 2.90 8.37
C HIS A 84 7.37 2.36 7.79
N PRO A 85 7.50 2.08 6.49
CA PRO A 85 8.78 1.73 5.89
C PRO A 85 9.87 2.78 6.11
N SER A 86 9.54 4.06 5.94
CA SER A 86 10.48 5.15 6.13
C SER A 86 11.03 5.24 7.56
N MET A 87 10.26 4.77 8.56
CA MET A 87 10.69 4.72 9.97
C MET A 87 11.43 3.43 10.33
N THR A 88 11.11 2.31 9.70
CA THR A 88 11.58 0.98 10.11
C THR A 88 12.69 0.43 9.20
N GLY A 89 12.90 1.04 8.04
CA GLY A 89 13.91 0.58 7.08
C GLY A 89 13.73 -0.90 6.72
N SER A 90 14.81 -1.66 6.76
CA SER A 90 14.82 -3.09 6.41
C SER A 90 13.95 -3.97 7.30
N ASP A 91 13.57 -3.51 8.50
CA ASP A 91 12.68 -4.25 9.41
C ASP A 91 11.28 -4.49 8.82
N ILE A 92 10.88 -3.72 7.82
CA ILE A 92 9.62 -3.93 7.09
C ILE A 92 9.55 -5.34 6.49
N PHE A 93 10.68 -5.91 6.11
CA PHE A 93 10.80 -7.23 5.51
C PHE A 93 10.65 -8.40 6.50
N LYS A 94 10.25 -8.14 7.76
CA LYS A 94 9.70 -9.18 8.65
C LYS A 94 8.44 -9.83 8.04
N CYS A 95 7.73 -9.11 7.17
CA CYS A 95 6.76 -9.70 6.25
C CYS A 95 7.51 -10.26 5.02
N ALA A 96 7.48 -11.60 4.89
CA ALA A 96 8.26 -12.29 3.87
C ALA A 96 7.74 -12.06 2.44
N GLU A 97 6.50 -11.68 2.31
CA GLU A 97 5.79 -11.49 1.05
C GLU A 97 6.07 -10.15 0.37
N PHE A 98 6.73 -9.20 1.03
CA PHE A 98 7.12 -7.94 0.42
C PHE A 98 8.35 -8.12 -0.48
N ASP A 99 8.27 -7.59 -1.69
CA ASP A 99 9.37 -7.63 -2.67
C ASP A 99 10.19 -6.34 -2.62
N VAL A 100 9.54 -5.19 -2.58
CA VAL A 100 10.17 -3.86 -2.57
C VAL A 100 9.51 -2.95 -1.56
N SER A 101 10.31 -2.12 -0.91
CA SER A 101 9.89 -1.05 -0.02
C SER A 101 10.41 0.29 -0.52
N VAL A 102 9.53 1.28 -0.66
CA VAL A 102 9.90 2.66 -1.00
C VAL A 102 10.09 3.46 0.28
N ILE A 103 11.20 4.18 0.38
CA ILE A 103 11.60 4.99 1.53
C ILE A 103 11.57 6.47 1.15
N GLY A 104 10.91 7.28 1.96
CA GLY A 104 10.73 8.72 1.69
C GLY A 104 9.62 8.99 0.68
N GLU A 105 9.86 9.96 -0.21
CA GLU A 105 8.92 10.35 -1.27
C GLU A 105 8.86 9.28 -2.36
N GLY A 106 7.65 8.86 -2.71
CA GLY A 106 7.42 7.71 -3.56
C GLY A 106 7.08 8.03 -5.01
N GLU A 107 6.77 9.27 -5.33
CA GLU A 107 6.18 9.69 -6.59
C GLU A 107 7.03 9.30 -7.80
N ASP A 108 8.30 9.66 -7.80
CA ASP A 108 9.21 9.27 -8.88
C ASP A 108 9.67 7.81 -8.75
N ALA A 109 9.91 7.35 -7.50
CA ALA A 109 10.39 6.01 -7.26
C ALA A 109 9.42 4.94 -7.76
N ILE A 110 8.10 5.16 -7.60
CA ILE A 110 7.10 4.20 -8.07
C ILE A 110 7.07 4.10 -9.60
N VAL A 111 7.25 5.20 -10.30
CA VAL A 111 7.30 5.22 -11.76
C VAL A 111 8.52 4.44 -12.27
N GLU A 112 9.71 4.69 -11.69
CA GLU A 112 10.93 3.96 -12.01
C GLU A 112 10.77 2.45 -11.71
N LEU A 113 10.21 2.10 -10.55
CA LEU A 113 9.95 0.70 -10.16
C LEU A 113 9.02 0.00 -11.15
N LEU A 114 7.89 0.61 -11.52
CA LEU A 114 6.94 0.01 -12.44
C LEU A 114 7.56 -0.22 -13.82
N ASN A 115 8.35 0.75 -14.33
CA ASN A 115 9.06 0.61 -15.60
C ASN A 115 10.10 -0.51 -15.54
N THR A 116 10.87 -0.58 -14.45
CA THR A 116 11.91 -1.61 -14.24
C THR A 116 11.28 -3.01 -14.13
N ILE A 117 10.16 -3.16 -13.41
CA ILE A 117 9.41 -4.42 -13.33
C ILE A 117 8.89 -4.83 -14.70
N ALA A 118 8.29 -3.89 -15.46
CA ALA A 118 7.79 -4.16 -16.80
C ALA A 118 8.91 -4.59 -17.78
N ALA A 119 10.09 -3.98 -17.66
CA ALA A 119 11.28 -4.32 -18.44
C ALA A 119 12.00 -5.59 -17.95
N ARG A 120 11.63 -6.14 -16.78
CA ARG A 120 12.31 -7.27 -16.10
C ARG A 120 13.78 -6.99 -15.82
N GLU A 121 14.09 -5.75 -15.46
CA GLU A 121 15.43 -5.30 -15.11
C GLU A 121 15.67 -5.39 -13.60
N ASN A 122 16.93 -5.16 -13.17
CA ASN A 122 17.30 -5.11 -11.77
C ASN A 122 17.02 -3.72 -11.16
N PHE A 123 16.90 -3.64 -9.83
CA PHE A 123 16.58 -2.42 -9.09
C PHE A 123 17.80 -1.62 -8.64
N HIS A 124 19.01 -1.99 -9.01
CA HIS A 124 20.27 -1.44 -8.46
C HIS A 124 20.40 0.07 -8.65
N ASN A 125 19.82 0.61 -9.72
CA ASN A 125 19.92 2.03 -10.08
C ASN A 125 18.75 2.89 -9.54
N ILE A 126 17.76 2.27 -8.86
CA ILE A 126 16.64 3.01 -8.29
C ILE A 126 17.03 3.47 -6.90
N HIS A 127 16.96 4.76 -6.63
CA HIS A 127 17.28 5.35 -5.34
C HIS A 127 16.06 5.33 -4.40
N GLY A 128 16.31 5.28 -3.10
CA GLY A 128 15.28 5.37 -2.06
C GLY A 128 14.41 4.11 -1.93
N ILE A 129 14.97 2.94 -2.20
CA ILE A 129 14.27 1.67 -2.04
C ILE A 129 15.08 0.66 -1.22
N ILE A 130 14.35 -0.27 -0.63
CA ILE A 130 14.89 -1.52 -0.08
C ILE A 130 14.16 -2.66 -0.79
N TYR A 131 14.86 -3.68 -1.24
CA TYR A 131 14.26 -4.81 -1.96
C TYR A 131 14.91 -6.14 -1.59
N ARG A 132 14.28 -7.25 -1.99
CA ARG A 132 14.84 -8.59 -1.81
C ARG A 132 15.58 -9.03 -3.06
N GLU A 133 16.80 -9.48 -2.85
CA GLU A 133 17.61 -10.12 -3.88
C GLU A 133 18.34 -11.34 -3.30
N ASN A 134 18.15 -12.50 -3.92
CA ASN A 134 18.77 -13.76 -3.50
C ASN A 134 18.62 -14.06 -2.00
N GLY A 135 17.44 -13.77 -1.45
CA GLY A 135 17.11 -14.00 -0.03
C GLY A 135 17.69 -13.00 0.96
N LYS A 136 18.35 -11.95 0.47
CA LYS A 136 18.89 -10.84 1.28
C LYS A 136 18.13 -9.56 0.99
N THR A 137 18.13 -8.65 1.94
CA THR A 137 17.66 -7.28 1.74
C THR A 137 18.80 -6.41 1.23
N VAL A 138 18.56 -5.68 0.16
CA VAL A 138 19.48 -4.70 -0.44
C VAL A 138 18.85 -3.33 -0.28
N GLU A 139 19.59 -2.39 0.27
CA GLU A 139 19.20 -0.99 0.41
C GLU A 139 19.99 -0.14 -0.59
N THR A 140 19.28 0.67 -1.36
CA THR A 140 19.90 1.59 -2.31
C THR A 140 20.21 2.94 -1.67
N SER A 141 20.97 3.76 -2.37
CA SER A 141 21.27 5.13 -1.90
C SER A 141 19.97 5.91 -1.67
N PRO A 142 19.91 6.79 -0.67
CA PRO A 142 18.76 7.66 -0.45
C PRO A 142 18.43 8.46 -1.70
N ARG A 143 17.12 8.71 -1.93
CA ARG A 143 16.65 9.61 -2.97
C ARG A 143 16.68 11.05 -2.47
N GLU A 144 17.02 11.99 -3.34
CA GLU A 144 16.84 13.41 -3.08
C GLU A 144 15.35 13.75 -3.03
N TYR A 145 15.00 14.71 -2.15
CA TYR A 145 13.63 15.23 -2.09
C TYR A 145 13.26 15.96 -3.38
N ILE A 146 11.97 15.87 -3.73
CA ILE A 146 11.41 16.61 -4.86
C ILE A 146 11.50 18.10 -4.55
N LYS A 147 12.25 18.85 -5.37
CA LYS A 147 12.51 20.28 -5.15
C LYS A 147 11.33 21.17 -5.53
N ASP A 148 10.58 20.76 -6.53
CA ASP A 148 9.42 21.47 -7.07
C ASP A 148 8.17 20.61 -6.90
N LEU A 149 7.47 20.78 -5.78
CA LEU A 149 6.24 20.04 -5.48
C LEU A 149 5.08 20.44 -6.40
N ASP A 150 5.13 21.64 -6.99
CA ASP A 150 4.10 22.12 -7.91
C ASP A 150 4.17 21.42 -9.28
N SER A 151 5.28 20.72 -9.55
CA SER A 151 5.41 19.84 -10.75
C SER A 151 4.61 18.56 -10.65
N LEU A 152 4.17 18.15 -9.45
CA LEU A 152 3.40 16.95 -9.24
C LEU A 152 1.91 17.16 -9.54
N CYS A 153 1.29 16.20 -10.22
CA CYS A 153 -0.16 16.19 -10.40
C CYS A 153 -0.88 16.06 -9.06
N PHE A 154 -1.90 16.88 -8.85
CA PHE A 154 -2.73 16.76 -7.66
C PHE A 154 -3.53 15.44 -7.69
N PRO A 155 -3.51 14.63 -6.61
CA PRO A 155 -4.22 13.35 -6.58
C PRO A 155 -5.73 13.46 -6.89
N HIS A 156 -6.38 14.60 -6.57
CA HIS A 156 -7.80 14.80 -6.81
C HIS A 156 -8.16 14.99 -8.30
N GLU A 157 -7.20 15.32 -9.15
CA GLU A 157 -7.42 15.50 -10.59
C GLU A 157 -7.59 14.15 -11.28
N SER A 158 -6.81 13.16 -10.89
CA SER A 158 -6.88 11.79 -11.44
C SER A 158 -7.77 10.84 -10.64
N ALA A 159 -8.11 11.19 -9.40
CA ALA A 159 -8.88 10.33 -8.50
C ALA A 159 -10.21 9.80 -9.11
N PRO A 160 -11.01 10.61 -9.85
CA PRO A 160 -12.24 10.12 -10.47
C PRO A 160 -12.00 9.01 -11.50
N GLU A 161 -10.85 9.00 -12.16
CA GLU A 161 -10.52 8.03 -13.21
C GLU A 161 -9.94 6.73 -12.67
N VAL A 162 -9.20 6.81 -11.55
CA VAL A 162 -8.43 5.67 -11.03
C VAL A 162 -9.04 5.02 -9.79
N LEU A 163 -9.83 5.75 -9.00
CA LEU A 163 -10.45 5.21 -7.79
C LEU A 163 -11.76 4.52 -8.13
N LYS A 164 -11.84 3.24 -7.79
CA LYS A 164 -13.11 2.51 -7.81
C LYS A 164 -14.07 3.14 -6.80
N ASP A 165 -15.32 3.32 -7.24
CA ASP A 165 -16.40 3.86 -6.40
C ASP A 165 -16.11 5.28 -5.86
N TYR A 166 -15.40 6.11 -6.64
CA TYR A 166 -15.01 7.47 -6.26
C TYR A 166 -16.19 8.31 -5.74
N ASP A 167 -17.36 8.19 -6.36
CA ASP A 167 -18.57 8.93 -5.97
C ASP A 167 -19.09 8.56 -4.58
N GLN A 168 -18.68 7.44 -4.04
CA GLN A 168 -19.06 7.00 -2.69
C GLN A 168 -18.21 7.65 -1.59
N TYR A 169 -17.07 8.24 -1.95
CA TYR A 169 -16.20 8.92 -1.00
C TYR A 169 -16.74 10.33 -0.72
N PRO A 170 -16.94 10.71 0.55
CA PRO A 170 -17.39 12.06 0.86
C PRO A 170 -16.32 13.07 0.43
N ARG A 171 -16.71 14.10 -0.33
CA ARG A 171 -15.81 15.14 -0.83
C ARG A 171 -14.98 15.83 0.27
N THR A 172 -15.46 15.81 1.51
CA THR A 172 -14.76 16.32 2.68
C THR A 172 -13.57 15.45 3.12
N ALA A 173 -13.51 14.18 2.73
CA ALA A 173 -12.41 13.27 3.09
C ALA A 173 -11.09 13.66 2.38
N PHE A 174 -11.15 14.38 1.27
CA PHE A 174 -10.00 14.78 0.45
C PHE A 174 -9.46 16.18 0.78
N ARG A 175 -9.99 16.86 1.80
CA ARG A 175 -9.57 18.22 2.18
C ARG A 175 -8.40 18.27 3.16
N ASN A 176 -7.95 17.15 3.68
CA ASN A 176 -6.81 17.12 4.59
C ASN A 176 -5.52 16.97 3.78
N ILE A 177 -4.89 18.08 3.48
CA ILE A 177 -3.52 18.10 2.96
C ILE A 177 -2.59 18.09 4.18
N PHE A 178 -1.79 17.06 4.29
CA PHE A 178 -0.69 17.02 5.26
C PHE A 178 0.50 17.73 4.61
N THR A 179 0.85 18.90 5.12
CA THR A 179 2.07 19.62 4.77
C THR A 179 3.18 19.28 5.77
#